data_21d490d513094fe9bf30a46a8f59c561
#
_entry.id   21d490d513094fe9bf30a46a8f59c561
#
_cell.length_a   1.000
_cell.length_b   1.000
_cell.length_c   1.000
_cell.angle_alpha   90.00
_cell.angle_beta   90.00
_cell.angle_gamma   90.00
#
_symmetry.space_group_name_H-M   'P 1'
#
loop_
_entity.id
_entity.type
_entity.pdbx_description
1 polymer ?
#
loop_
_entity_poly.entity_id
_entity_poly.type
_entity_poly.pdbx_seq_one_letter_code
_entity_poly.pdbx_strand_id
1 'polypeptide(L)' 'MDSKTRILEILEEYVHRRTDREIMRIYLTDHPGSLERIAEEADVDVSTVKRVINRNSFIYRYLPESDPKKHRK' A
#
# COMPACT_ATOMS: atom_id res chain seq x y z
N MET A 1 -2.10 8.45 -17.52
CA MET A 1 -2.60 7.57 -16.48
C MET A 1 -2.18 8.09 -15.12
N ASP A 2 -3.07 8.14 -14.19
CA ASP A 2 -2.71 8.69 -12.91
C ASP A 2 -2.06 7.64 -12.03
N SER A 3 -1.41 8.12 -10.97
CA SER A 3 -0.66 7.25 -10.08
C SER A 3 -1.53 6.23 -9.37
N LYS A 4 -2.74 6.64 -9.03
CA LYS A 4 -3.62 5.75 -8.29
C LYS A 4 -3.99 4.54 -9.12
N THR A 5 -4.33 4.75 -10.38
CA THR A 5 -4.66 3.65 -11.27
C THR A 5 -3.47 2.71 -11.42
N ARG A 6 -2.29 3.29 -11.56
CA ARG A 6 -1.10 2.48 -11.72
C ARG A 6 -0.82 1.65 -10.46
N ILE A 7 -1.01 2.27 -9.29
CA ILE A 7 -0.83 1.54 -8.04
C ILE A 7 -1.78 0.35 -7.96
N LEU A 8 -3.04 0.56 -8.33
CA LEU A 8 -4.01 -0.53 -8.27
C LEU A 8 -3.65 -1.66 -9.22
N GLU A 9 -3.14 -1.32 -10.39
CA GLU A 9 -2.71 -2.35 -11.34
C GLU A 9 -1.57 -3.18 -10.77
N ILE A 10 -0.63 -2.51 -10.15
CA ILE A 10 0.52 -3.21 -9.56
C ILE A 10 0.06 -4.12 -8.44
N LEU A 11 -0.85 -3.64 -7.61
CA LEU A 11 -1.37 -4.48 -6.53
C LEU A 11 -2.06 -5.72 -7.06
N GLU A 12 -2.83 -5.57 -8.14
CA GLU A 12 -3.50 -6.71 -8.73
C GLU A 12 -2.51 -7.71 -9.29
N GLU A 13 -1.43 -7.23 -9.83
CA GLU A 13 -0.46 -8.11 -10.46
C GLU A 13 0.40 -8.84 -9.47
N TYR A 14 0.82 -8.17 -8.39
CA TYR A 14 1.84 -8.71 -7.51
C TYR A 14 1.33 -9.10 -6.13
N VAL A 15 0.18 -8.60 -5.71
CA VAL A 15 -0.34 -8.90 -4.38
C VAL A 15 -1.62 -9.70 -4.56
N HIS A 16 -1.53 -11.00 -4.28
CA HIS A 16 -2.63 -11.89 -4.61
C HIS A 16 -3.64 -12.11 -3.49
N ARG A 17 -3.24 -11.90 -2.25
CA ARG A 17 -4.16 -12.05 -1.15
C ARG A 17 -5.08 -10.86 -1.08
N ARG A 18 -6.38 -11.13 -0.98
CA ARG A 18 -7.35 -10.06 -0.98
C ARG A 18 -7.13 -9.08 0.17
N THR A 19 -6.92 -9.59 1.37
CA THR A 19 -6.72 -8.72 2.53
C THR A 19 -5.47 -7.89 2.37
N ASP A 20 -4.40 -8.49 1.88
CA ASP A 20 -3.16 -7.75 1.65
C ASP A 20 -3.38 -6.63 0.64
N ARG A 21 -4.10 -6.93 -0.43
CA ARG A 21 -4.37 -5.93 -1.44
C ARG A 21 -5.17 -4.77 -0.89
N GLU A 22 -6.17 -5.09 -0.07
CA GLU A 22 -7.00 -4.04 0.51
C GLU A 22 -6.17 -3.14 1.42
N ILE A 23 -5.36 -3.71 2.27
CA ILE A 23 -4.53 -2.95 3.18
C ILE A 23 -3.53 -2.08 2.41
N MET A 24 -2.87 -2.67 1.42
CA MET A 24 -1.89 -1.91 0.65
C MET A 24 -2.58 -0.82 -0.16
N ARG A 25 -3.78 -1.07 -0.67
CA ARG A 25 -4.51 -0.04 -1.39
C ARG A 25 -4.78 1.16 -0.50
N ILE A 26 -5.29 0.91 0.69
CA ILE A 26 -5.59 2.00 1.61
C ILE A 26 -4.31 2.75 1.96
N TYR A 27 -3.27 2.01 2.25
CA TYR A 27 -2.00 2.59 2.67
C TYR A 27 -1.41 3.49 1.58
N LEU A 28 -1.48 3.04 0.33
CA LEU A 28 -0.79 3.72 -0.75
C LEU A 28 -1.64 4.78 -1.44
N THR A 29 -2.95 4.65 -1.42
CA THR A 29 -3.79 5.59 -2.15
C THR A 29 -4.53 6.56 -1.25
N ASP A 30 -4.91 6.15 -0.06
CA ASP A 30 -5.71 6.99 0.81
C ASP A 30 -4.87 7.78 1.82
N HIS A 31 -3.67 7.31 2.11
CA HIS A 31 -2.76 7.97 3.05
C HIS A 31 -3.48 8.34 4.35
N PRO A 32 -4.01 7.35 5.05
CA PRO A 32 -4.91 7.64 6.17
C PRO A 32 -4.26 8.27 7.39
N GLY A 33 -2.96 8.31 7.44
CA GLY A 33 -2.30 9.02 8.53
C GLY A 33 -1.87 8.13 9.68
N SER A 34 -2.51 7.00 9.88
CA SER A 34 -2.10 6.11 10.95
C SER A 34 -2.45 4.67 10.57
N LEU A 35 -1.70 3.75 11.16
CA LEU A 35 -1.97 2.35 10.91
C LEU A 35 -3.27 1.89 11.53
N GLU A 36 -3.67 2.55 12.62
CA GLU A 36 -4.95 2.22 13.23
C GLU A 36 -6.12 2.47 12.29
N ARG A 37 -6.04 3.54 11.51
CA ARG A 37 -7.11 3.82 10.55
C ARG A 37 -7.17 2.73 9.49
N ILE A 38 -6.03 2.26 9.04
CA ILE A 38 -6.01 1.18 8.07
C ILE A 38 -6.62 -0.07 8.67
N ALA A 39 -6.23 -0.37 9.91
CA ALA A 39 -6.74 -1.55 10.58
C ALA A 39 -8.25 -1.50 10.70
N GLU A 40 -8.79 -0.35 11.04
CA GLU A 40 -10.24 -0.20 11.16
C GLU A 40 -10.93 -0.41 9.83
N GLU A 41 -10.40 0.19 8.77
CA GLU A 41 -11.05 0.07 7.48
C GLU A 41 -10.99 -1.34 6.92
N ALA A 42 -9.89 -2.02 7.17
CA ALA A 42 -9.72 -3.39 6.68
C ALA A 42 -10.24 -4.43 7.64
N ASP A 43 -10.68 -4.00 8.82
CA ASP A 43 -11.23 -4.89 9.85
C ASP A 43 -10.22 -5.94 10.30
N VAL A 44 -9.03 -5.47 10.62
CA VAL A 44 -7.96 -6.34 11.10
C VAL A 44 -7.22 -5.62 12.23
N ASP A 45 -6.27 -6.33 12.86
CA ASP A 45 -5.42 -5.74 13.89
C ASP A 45 -4.34 -4.86 13.28
N VAL A 46 -3.87 -3.92 14.09
CA VAL A 46 -2.74 -3.09 13.68
C VAL A 46 -1.52 -3.96 13.39
N SER A 47 -1.30 -4.99 14.21
CA SER A 47 -0.15 -5.85 13.96
C SER A 47 -0.25 -6.55 12.61
N THR A 48 -1.46 -6.88 12.18
CA THR A 48 -1.67 -7.46 10.88
C THR A 48 -1.32 -6.45 9.78
N VAL A 49 -1.72 -5.19 9.98
CA VAL A 49 -1.38 -4.14 9.01
C VAL A 49 0.13 -4.03 8.85
N LYS A 50 0.85 -4.00 9.97
CA LYS A 50 2.30 -3.88 9.91
C LYS A 50 2.92 -5.07 9.18
N ARG A 51 2.43 -6.26 9.47
CA ARG A 51 2.96 -7.45 8.82
C ARG A 51 2.70 -7.44 7.33
N VAL A 52 1.52 -7.01 6.94
CA VAL A 52 1.16 -6.96 5.53
C VAL A 52 2.02 -5.95 4.79
N ILE A 53 2.22 -4.77 5.36
CA ILE A 53 3.04 -3.75 4.72
C ILE A 53 4.46 -4.25 4.55
N ASN A 54 5.01 -4.87 5.59
CA ASN A 54 6.36 -5.41 5.50
C ASN A 54 6.47 -6.51 4.47
N ARG A 55 5.52 -7.42 4.48
CA ARG A 55 5.54 -8.56 3.57
C ARG A 55 5.47 -8.13 2.12
N ASN A 56 4.78 -7.04 1.85
CA ASN A 56 4.56 -6.59 0.49
C ASN A 56 5.44 -5.41 0.09
N SER A 57 6.47 -5.13 0.87
CA SER A 57 7.32 -3.97 0.57
C SER A 57 8.07 -4.13 -0.76
N PHE A 58 8.18 -5.35 -1.26
CA PHE A 58 8.87 -5.58 -2.53
C PHE A 58 8.22 -4.82 -3.68
N ILE A 59 6.93 -4.46 -3.56
CA ILE A 59 6.25 -3.81 -4.65
C ILE A 59 6.68 -2.35 -4.81
N TYR A 60 7.36 -1.79 -3.82
CA TYR A 60 7.75 -0.38 -3.91
C TYR A 60 8.60 -0.11 -5.13
N ARG A 61 9.39 -1.08 -5.55
CA ARG A 61 10.24 -0.89 -6.72
C ARG A 61 9.44 -0.77 -8.01
N TYR A 62 8.19 -1.20 -8.00
CA TYR A 62 7.35 -1.14 -9.19
C TYR A 62 6.40 0.05 -9.20
N LEU A 63 6.30 0.75 -8.10
CA LEU A 63 5.37 1.86 -7.98
C LEU A 63 5.86 3.07 -8.76
N PRO A 64 4.92 3.89 -9.24
CA PRO A 64 5.33 5.09 -9.96
C PRO A 64 6.07 6.05 -9.06
N GLU A 65 7.02 6.73 -9.63
CA GLU A 65 7.77 7.74 -8.91
C GLU A 65 6.92 8.97 -8.77
N SER A 66 6.35 9.15 -7.64
CA SER A 66 5.48 10.30 -7.48
C SER A 66 6.26 11.57 -7.16
N ASP A 67 7.39 11.42 -6.49
CA ASP A 67 8.16 12.60 -6.11
C ASP A 67 9.60 12.22 -5.89
N PRO A 68 10.39 12.26 -6.94
CA PRO A 68 11.78 11.82 -6.85
C PRO A 68 12.61 12.58 -5.83
N LYS A 69 12.23 13.78 -5.51
CA LYS A 69 12.99 14.52 -4.54
C LYS A 69 12.93 13.95 -3.17
N LYS A 70 11.89 13.26 -2.87
CA LYS A 70 11.76 12.65 -1.57
C LYS A 70 12.76 11.55 -1.35
N HIS A 71 13.23 11.02 -2.39
CA HIS A 71 14.11 9.90 -2.26
C HIS A 71 15.54 10.30 -2.07
N ARG A 72 15.77 11.52 -2.18
CA ARG A 72 17.01 11.89 -2.00
C ARG A 72 17.32 12.50 -0.94
N LYS A 73 17.21 12.31 -0.62
CA LYS A 73 17.34 12.80 0.29
C LYS A 73 17.64 12.74 0.73
#